data_a54318243ddf35a453dec1d8214c3aa2
#
_entry.id   a54318243ddf35a453dec1d8214c3aa2
#
_cell.length_a   1.000
_cell.length_b   1.000
_cell.length_c   1.000
_cell.angle_alpha   90.00
_cell.angle_beta   90.00
_cell.angle_gamma   90.00
#
_symmetry.space_group_name_H-M   'P 1'
#
loop_
_entity.id
_entity.type
_entity.pdbx_description
1 polymer ?
#
loop_
_entity_poly.entity_id
_entity_poly.type
_entity_poly.pdbx_seq_one_letter_code
_entity_poly.pdbx_strand_id
1 'polypeptide(L)'
;DRHNKQINIYNFPWNINSIESIMLIGCGTAFHSCLMAKYWMEQTTNLDVSVDIASEFRYRKIKFKKDCLYVFVSQSGETADTFAALDLCKKNNVKTCAVVNVVESSIARDADLVLPIHCGPEVGVASTKAFLGQMLVLYLLCTKLSYEQKSINKKDYQKKIKDLLSLSKSAKNTLNIEDKIQTLGKDFANSKGSMFLGRGYSYPIALEGALKLKELAYVHAEGYPAGEMKHGPLALIEEGMPVVVIAPRDEHYKKTISNMQEVISRGAKVLLITNKSTDEIYSENIWEQIEVDAISDELIPFLTTIPLQKLAYYSALDKGYDIDKPRNLAKSVTVE
;
A
#
# COMPACT_ATOMS: atom_id res chain seq x y z
N ASP A 1 8.91 8.28 19.76
CA ASP A 1 9.92 8.13 20.80
C ASP A 1 10.09 6.65 21.15
N ARG A 2 11.26 6.07 20.77
CA ARG A 2 11.56 4.64 20.98
C ARG A 2 11.73 4.28 22.45
N HIS A 3 12.31 5.15 23.26
CA HIS A 3 12.57 4.90 24.69
C HIS A 3 11.26 4.88 25.47
N ASN A 4 10.40 5.86 25.26
CA ASN A 4 9.12 5.97 25.97
C ASN A 4 8.00 5.15 25.31
N LYS A 5 8.28 4.51 24.17
CA LYS A 5 7.28 3.79 23.36
C LYS A 5 6.03 4.63 23.14
N GLN A 6 6.24 5.84 22.60
CA GLN A 6 5.18 6.81 22.32
C GLN A 6 5.29 7.35 20.91
N ILE A 7 4.14 7.59 20.31
CA ILE A 7 4.01 8.28 19.03
C ILE A 7 3.67 9.74 19.35
N ASN A 8 4.56 10.64 18.97
CA ASN A 8 4.38 12.08 19.15
C ASN A 8 4.15 12.72 17.77
N ILE A 9 3.04 13.41 17.63
CA ILE A 9 2.76 14.29 16.49
C ILE A 9 2.89 15.71 17.01
N TYR A 10 3.97 16.37 16.60
CA TYR A 10 4.23 17.76 17.03
C TYR A 10 3.29 18.72 16.30
N ASN A 11 2.88 19.76 17.00
CA ASN A 11 2.04 20.83 16.45
C ASN A 11 0.70 20.35 15.85
N PHE A 12 0.11 19.27 16.42
CA PHE A 12 -1.21 18.83 16.02
C PHE A 12 -2.22 19.94 16.36
N PRO A 13 -2.85 20.61 15.36
CA PRO A 13 -3.52 21.89 15.61
C PRO A 13 -4.95 21.74 16.10
N TRP A 14 -5.49 20.53 16.19
CA TRP A 14 -6.88 20.28 16.57
C TRP A 14 -7.00 19.41 17.81
N ASN A 15 -8.16 19.48 18.46
CA ASN A 15 -8.53 18.47 19.43
C ASN A 15 -8.81 17.14 18.69
N ILE A 16 -8.04 16.10 18.97
CA ILE A 16 -8.18 14.79 18.35
C ILE A 16 -9.59 14.22 18.54
N ASN A 17 -10.22 14.45 19.69
CA ASN A 17 -11.57 13.99 19.98
C ASN A 17 -12.68 14.73 19.18
N SER A 18 -12.34 15.83 18.49
CA SER A 18 -13.26 16.52 17.58
C SER A 18 -13.21 16.02 16.15
N ILE A 19 -12.40 14.99 15.87
CA ILE A 19 -12.32 14.35 14.56
C ILE A 19 -13.26 13.15 14.61
N GLU A 20 -14.29 13.16 13.79
CA GLU A 20 -15.29 12.10 13.67
C GLU A 20 -15.13 11.29 12.39
N SER A 21 -14.47 11.87 11.39
CA SER A 21 -14.22 11.20 10.11
C SER A 21 -12.85 11.57 9.51
N ILE A 22 -12.37 10.73 8.62
CA ILE A 22 -11.14 10.94 7.86
C ILE A 22 -11.41 10.67 6.38
N MET A 23 -10.93 11.58 5.52
CA MET A 23 -10.88 11.42 4.09
C MET A 23 -9.41 11.34 3.65
N LEU A 24 -8.98 10.19 3.13
CA LEU A 24 -7.62 9.95 2.65
C LEU A 24 -7.60 10.17 1.13
N ILE A 25 -6.68 10.98 0.62
CA ILE A 25 -6.67 11.42 -0.78
C ILE A 25 -5.25 11.26 -1.35
N GLY A 26 -5.15 10.61 -2.52
CA GLY A 26 -3.90 10.42 -3.23
C GLY A 26 -4.09 9.94 -4.67
N CYS A 27 -3.00 9.82 -5.43
CA CYS A 27 -2.97 9.26 -6.77
C CYS A 27 -2.02 8.05 -6.84
N GLY A 28 -2.34 7.04 -7.66
CA GLY A 28 -1.47 5.89 -7.92
C GLY A 28 -1.00 5.19 -6.64
N THR A 29 0.29 5.02 -6.47
CA THR A 29 0.91 4.42 -5.27
C THR A 29 0.46 5.08 -3.96
N ALA A 30 0.32 6.41 -3.94
CA ALA A 30 -0.17 7.12 -2.75
C ALA A 30 -1.64 6.77 -2.45
N PHE A 31 -2.48 6.60 -3.47
CA PHE A 31 -3.85 6.10 -3.28
C PHE A 31 -3.88 4.69 -2.69
N HIS A 32 -2.97 3.79 -3.10
CA HIS A 32 -2.88 2.45 -2.50
C HIS A 32 -2.46 2.50 -1.02
N SER A 33 -1.58 3.44 -0.64
CA SER A 33 -1.25 3.66 0.77
C SER A 33 -2.44 4.21 1.57
N CYS A 34 -3.25 5.09 0.97
CA CYS A 34 -4.51 5.56 1.56
C CYS A 34 -5.51 4.42 1.76
N LEU A 35 -5.64 3.55 0.75
CA LEU A 35 -6.52 2.39 0.82
C LEU A 35 -6.09 1.42 1.93
N MET A 36 -4.76 1.22 2.10
CA MET A 36 -4.21 0.44 3.20
C MET A 36 -4.56 1.05 4.56
N ALA A 37 -4.37 2.36 4.70
CA ALA A 37 -4.68 3.08 5.93
C ALA A 37 -6.16 3.01 6.30
N LYS A 38 -7.07 3.03 5.31
CA LYS A 38 -8.51 2.82 5.54
C LYS A 38 -8.77 1.53 6.29
N TYR A 39 -8.22 0.40 5.84
CA TYR A 39 -8.39 -0.89 6.53
C TYR A 39 -7.90 -0.85 7.98
N TRP A 40 -6.74 -0.23 8.25
CA TRP A 40 -6.22 -0.11 9.62
C TRP A 40 -7.12 0.76 10.51
N MET A 41 -7.59 1.90 9.97
CA MET A 41 -8.40 2.84 10.73
C MET A 41 -9.79 2.29 11.02
N GLU A 42 -10.45 1.64 10.04
CA GLU A 42 -11.76 1.01 10.24
C GLU A 42 -11.74 -0.10 11.30
N GLN A 43 -10.62 -0.83 11.42
CA GLN A 43 -10.50 -1.89 12.44
C GLN A 43 -10.13 -1.37 13.83
N THR A 44 -9.48 -0.23 13.94
CA THR A 44 -8.89 0.21 15.22
C THR A 44 -9.42 1.53 15.74
N THR A 45 -10.26 2.23 14.99
CA THR A 45 -10.89 3.49 15.38
C THR A 45 -12.41 3.41 15.25
N ASN A 46 -13.12 4.38 15.81
CA ASN A 46 -14.56 4.59 15.60
C ASN A 46 -14.82 5.67 14.54
N LEU A 47 -13.82 6.02 13.73
CA LEU A 47 -13.91 7.06 12.71
C LEU A 47 -14.61 6.53 11.44
N ASP A 48 -15.41 7.39 10.82
CA ASP A 48 -15.90 7.16 9.46
C ASP A 48 -14.75 7.44 8.47
N VAL A 49 -14.25 6.40 7.78
CA VAL A 49 -13.05 6.49 6.95
C VAL A 49 -13.40 6.32 5.48
N SER A 50 -13.04 7.31 4.68
CA SER A 50 -13.20 7.29 3.24
C SER A 50 -11.86 7.48 2.52
N VAL A 51 -11.75 6.94 1.31
CA VAL A 51 -10.59 7.12 0.43
C VAL A 51 -11.05 7.64 -0.91
N ASP A 52 -10.28 8.54 -1.51
CA ASP A 52 -10.60 9.09 -2.82
C ASP A 52 -9.34 9.28 -3.69
N ILE A 53 -9.54 9.23 -5.01
CA ILE A 53 -8.50 9.54 -5.97
C ILE A 53 -8.48 11.05 -6.21
N ALA A 54 -7.32 11.69 -6.06
CA ALA A 54 -7.23 13.15 -6.10
C ALA A 54 -7.68 13.72 -7.45
N SER A 55 -7.38 13.04 -8.57
CA SER A 55 -7.79 13.44 -9.92
C SER A 55 -9.31 13.44 -10.13
N GLU A 56 -10.05 12.64 -9.35
CA GLU A 56 -11.51 12.62 -9.39
C GLU A 56 -12.14 13.53 -8.32
N PHE A 57 -11.49 13.58 -7.14
CA PHE A 57 -11.95 14.38 -6.01
C PHE A 57 -12.09 15.87 -6.38
N ARG A 58 -11.13 16.43 -7.10
CA ARG A 58 -11.05 17.86 -7.43
C ARG A 58 -12.18 18.36 -8.32
N TYR A 59 -12.82 17.50 -9.11
CA TYR A 59 -13.88 17.88 -10.08
C TYR A 59 -15.29 17.63 -9.59
N ARG A 60 -15.44 16.89 -8.50
CA ARG A 60 -16.78 16.53 -7.99
C ARG A 60 -17.34 17.60 -7.05
N LYS A 61 -18.67 17.70 -7.00
CA LYS A 61 -19.37 18.49 -5.99
C LYS A 61 -19.39 17.73 -4.67
N ILE A 62 -18.46 18.04 -3.79
CA ILE A 62 -18.27 17.38 -2.49
C ILE A 62 -18.95 18.19 -1.39
N LYS A 63 -19.58 17.48 -0.46
CA LYS A 63 -20.10 18.07 0.77
C LYS A 63 -19.03 17.97 1.86
N PHE A 64 -18.37 19.11 2.15
CA PHE A 64 -17.32 19.19 3.16
C PHE A 64 -17.89 19.13 4.58
N LYS A 65 -17.22 18.34 5.46
CA LYS A 65 -17.55 18.19 6.88
C LYS A 65 -16.48 18.88 7.74
N LYS A 66 -16.88 19.67 8.74
CA LYS A 66 -15.98 20.41 9.65
C LYS A 66 -15.24 19.49 10.64
N ASP A 67 -15.81 18.35 10.96
CA ASP A 67 -15.28 17.29 11.84
C ASP A 67 -14.45 16.25 11.10
N CYS A 68 -14.29 16.42 9.79
CA CYS A 68 -13.46 15.55 8.96
C CYS A 68 -12.02 16.07 8.87
N LEU A 69 -11.04 15.16 9.01
CA LEU A 69 -9.65 15.40 8.69
C LEU A 69 -9.36 14.91 7.26
N TYR A 70 -9.02 15.84 6.37
CA TYR A 70 -8.64 15.53 4.99
C TYR A 70 -7.13 15.34 4.89
N VAL A 71 -6.69 14.13 4.56
CA VAL A 71 -5.28 13.72 4.54
C VAL A 71 -4.83 13.53 3.09
N PHE A 72 -3.86 14.33 2.67
CA PHE A 72 -3.30 14.32 1.31
C PHE A 72 -1.96 13.61 1.31
N VAL A 73 -1.85 12.55 0.52
CA VAL A 73 -0.63 11.73 0.46
C VAL A 73 0.06 11.94 -0.88
N SER A 74 1.33 12.33 -0.84
CA SER A 74 2.16 12.53 -2.04
C SER A 74 3.63 12.36 -1.69
N GLN A 75 4.41 11.63 -2.51
CA GLN A 75 5.85 11.50 -2.30
C GLN A 75 6.55 12.84 -2.52
N SER A 76 6.31 13.49 -3.68
CA SER A 76 6.94 14.76 -4.04
C SER A 76 6.32 15.97 -3.35
N GLY A 77 5.02 15.86 -2.97
CA GLY A 77 4.23 17.00 -2.53
C GLY A 77 3.95 18.05 -3.61
N GLU A 78 4.18 17.70 -4.90
CA GLU A 78 3.98 18.57 -6.08
C GLU A 78 3.02 17.97 -7.10
N THR A 79 2.30 16.87 -6.76
CA THR A 79 1.31 16.26 -7.64
C THR A 79 0.16 17.23 -7.89
N ALA A 80 -0.05 17.66 -9.13
CA ALA A 80 -1.01 18.69 -9.49
C ALA A 80 -2.44 18.40 -8.99
N ASP A 81 -2.95 17.20 -9.22
CA ASP A 81 -4.27 16.79 -8.76
C ASP A 81 -4.41 16.79 -7.24
N THR A 82 -3.38 16.30 -6.53
CA THR A 82 -3.39 16.27 -5.07
C THR A 82 -3.33 17.67 -4.47
N PHE A 83 -2.55 18.57 -5.10
CA PHE A 83 -2.48 19.98 -4.71
C PHE A 83 -3.82 20.69 -4.94
N ALA A 84 -4.43 20.49 -6.11
CA ALA A 84 -5.74 21.08 -6.41
C ALA A 84 -6.86 20.56 -5.48
N ALA A 85 -6.80 19.28 -5.09
CA ALA A 85 -7.73 18.72 -4.10
C ALA A 85 -7.52 19.36 -2.71
N LEU A 86 -6.26 19.60 -2.30
CA LEU A 86 -5.93 20.34 -1.07
C LEU A 86 -6.45 21.78 -1.13
N ASP A 87 -6.18 22.51 -2.21
CA ASP A 87 -6.64 23.90 -2.39
C ASP A 87 -8.18 24.00 -2.29
N LEU A 88 -8.88 23.03 -2.88
CA LEU A 88 -10.34 22.94 -2.76
C LEU A 88 -10.80 22.79 -1.28
N CYS A 89 -10.11 21.97 -0.50
CA CYS A 89 -10.37 21.81 0.94
C CYS A 89 -10.05 23.09 1.73
N LYS A 90 -8.94 23.75 1.42
CA LYS A 90 -8.55 25.04 2.06
C LYS A 90 -9.59 26.12 1.80
N LYS A 91 -10.09 26.26 0.56
CA LYS A 91 -11.16 27.19 0.21
C LYS A 91 -12.46 26.94 0.98
N ASN A 92 -12.69 25.70 1.43
CA ASN A 92 -13.84 25.34 2.25
C ASN A 92 -13.56 25.36 3.77
N ASN A 93 -12.37 25.82 4.20
CA ASN A 93 -11.98 25.97 5.61
C ASN A 93 -12.18 24.68 6.43
N VAL A 94 -11.73 23.54 5.89
CA VAL A 94 -11.73 22.23 6.58
C VAL A 94 -10.32 21.85 7.00
N LYS A 95 -10.19 20.88 7.93
CA LYS A 95 -8.91 20.44 8.50
C LYS A 95 -8.11 19.68 7.45
N THR A 96 -6.86 20.09 7.17
CA THR A 96 -6.00 19.49 6.14
C THR A 96 -4.68 18.98 6.71
N CYS A 97 -4.30 17.77 6.35
CA CYS A 97 -3.04 17.15 6.73
C CYS A 97 -2.32 16.64 5.48
N ALA A 98 -1.02 16.90 5.36
CA ALA A 98 -0.16 16.40 4.30
C ALA A 98 0.76 15.29 4.82
N VAL A 99 0.82 14.16 4.11
CA VAL A 99 1.81 13.09 4.28
C VAL A 99 2.75 13.14 3.08
N VAL A 100 3.92 13.74 3.25
CA VAL A 100 4.84 14.04 2.15
C VAL A 100 6.28 13.70 2.49
N ASN A 101 7.10 13.43 1.47
CA ASN A 101 8.55 13.22 1.67
C ASN A 101 9.36 14.52 1.52
N VAL A 102 8.85 15.47 0.73
CA VAL A 102 9.49 16.78 0.52
C VAL A 102 8.71 17.83 1.32
N VAL A 103 9.27 18.23 2.46
CA VAL A 103 8.58 19.12 3.41
C VAL A 103 8.54 20.59 2.95
N GLU A 104 9.35 20.96 1.97
CA GLU A 104 9.35 22.29 1.32
C GLU A 104 8.39 22.36 0.12
N SER A 105 7.66 21.30 -0.16
CA SER A 105 6.74 21.22 -1.31
C SER A 105 5.49 22.09 -1.16
N SER A 106 4.82 22.32 -2.28
CA SER A 106 3.58 23.12 -2.33
C SER A 106 2.49 22.56 -1.44
N ILE A 107 2.26 21.22 -1.47
CA ILE A 107 1.28 20.56 -0.60
C ILE A 107 1.64 20.72 0.88
N ALA A 108 2.95 20.63 1.23
CA ALA A 108 3.38 20.79 2.61
C ALA A 108 3.20 22.23 3.13
N ARG A 109 3.46 23.23 2.28
CA ARG A 109 3.31 24.64 2.67
C ARG A 109 1.86 25.04 2.93
N ASP A 110 0.93 24.47 2.19
CA ASP A 110 -0.49 24.87 2.23
C ASP A 110 -1.33 24.07 3.25
N ALA A 111 -0.89 22.85 3.62
CA ALA A 111 -1.59 22.04 4.60
C ALA A 111 -1.46 22.60 6.03
N ASP A 112 -2.50 22.40 6.86
CA ASP A 112 -2.49 22.85 8.26
C ASP A 112 -1.57 21.99 9.15
N LEU A 113 -1.37 20.72 8.79
CA LEU A 113 -0.48 19.77 9.46
C LEU A 113 0.38 19.06 8.42
N VAL A 114 1.66 18.88 8.70
CA VAL A 114 2.57 18.11 7.84
C VAL A 114 3.14 16.94 8.63
N LEU A 115 3.02 15.75 8.06
CA LEU A 115 3.60 14.51 8.55
C LEU A 115 4.67 14.03 7.55
N PRO A 116 5.96 14.26 7.84
CA PRO A 116 7.04 13.91 6.91
C PRO A 116 7.29 12.40 6.86
N ILE A 117 7.54 11.88 5.67
CA ILE A 117 7.82 10.46 5.43
C ILE A 117 9.26 10.09 5.81
N HIS A 118 10.22 11.02 5.64
CA HIS A 118 11.64 10.85 5.97
C HIS A 118 12.34 9.66 5.29
N CYS A 119 11.96 9.29 4.07
CA CYS A 119 12.62 8.18 3.34
C CYS A 119 13.82 8.64 2.50
N GLY A 120 14.24 9.89 2.60
CA GLY A 120 15.31 10.49 1.78
C GLY A 120 14.92 10.60 0.30
N PRO A 121 15.84 11.06 -0.58
CA PRO A 121 15.56 11.18 -2.00
C PRO A 121 15.21 9.83 -2.63
N GLU A 122 14.13 9.77 -3.41
CA GLU A 122 13.76 8.62 -4.22
C GLU A 122 13.95 8.98 -5.69
N VAL A 123 15.00 8.40 -6.30
CA VAL A 123 15.46 8.77 -7.66
C VAL A 123 14.59 8.12 -8.73
N GLY A 124 14.31 6.83 -8.58
CA GLY A 124 13.49 6.08 -9.53
C GLY A 124 12.07 6.64 -9.63
N VAL A 125 11.52 6.67 -10.84
CA VAL A 125 10.16 7.18 -11.12
C VAL A 125 9.11 6.35 -10.38
N ALA A 126 9.19 5.01 -10.47
CA ALA A 126 8.31 4.11 -9.74
C ALA A 126 8.58 4.20 -8.22
N SER A 127 7.57 4.54 -7.46
CA SER A 127 7.69 4.67 -6.01
C SER A 127 7.82 3.30 -5.34
N THR A 128 8.79 3.15 -4.46
CA THR A 128 9.07 1.91 -3.71
C THR A 128 9.21 2.18 -2.22
N LYS A 129 10.33 2.72 -1.76
CA LYS A 129 10.55 3.05 -0.35
C LYS A 129 9.60 4.14 0.16
N ALA A 130 9.20 5.08 -0.69
CA ALA A 130 8.25 6.11 -0.31
C ALA A 130 6.86 5.52 -0.04
N PHE A 131 6.42 4.49 -0.78
CA PHE A 131 5.19 3.76 -0.47
C PHE A 131 5.21 3.15 0.94
N LEU A 132 6.29 2.42 1.28
CA LEU A 132 6.46 1.87 2.62
C LEU A 132 6.49 2.97 3.69
N GLY A 133 7.15 4.09 3.39
CA GLY A 133 7.19 5.27 4.26
C GLY A 133 5.81 5.92 4.45
N GLN A 134 5.03 6.05 3.38
CA GLN A 134 3.64 6.53 3.44
C GLN A 134 2.77 5.62 4.32
N MET A 135 2.83 4.31 4.09
CA MET A 135 2.14 3.33 4.93
C MET A 135 2.55 3.45 6.39
N LEU A 136 3.86 3.61 6.67
CA LEU A 136 4.38 3.74 8.03
C LEU A 136 3.82 4.98 8.74
N VAL A 137 3.85 6.15 8.08
CA VAL A 137 3.33 7.40 8.66
C VAL A 137 1.82 7.31 8.89
N LEU A 138 1.07 6.74 7.94
CA LEU A 138 -0.37 6.53 8.08
C LEU A 138 -0.71 5.53 9.19
N TYR A 139 0.09 4.46 9.35
CA TYR A 139 -0.06 3.51 10.48
C TYR A 139 0.22 4.18 11.84
N LEU A 140 1.24 5.04 11.90
CA LEU A 140 1.54 5.82 13.11
C LEU A 140 0.41 6.80 13.44
N LEU A 141 -0.14 7.50 12.45
CA LEU A 141 -1.30 8.38 12.62
C LEU A 141 -2.51 7.60 13.12
N CYS A 142 -2.83 6.46 12.49
CA CYS A 142 -3.90 5.57 12.88
C CYS A 142 -3.75 5.12 14.36
N THR A 143 -2.58 4.60 14.71
CA THR A 143 -2.29 4.12 16.08
C THR A 143 -2.39 5.24 17.11
N LYS A 144 -1.93 6.46 16.78
CA LYS A 144 -2.04 7.62 17.65
C LYS A 144 -3.51 8.04 17.86
N LEU A 145 -4.27 8.16 16.79
CA LEU A 145 -5.71 8.51 16.86
C LEU A 145 -6.49 7.48 17.67
N SER A 146 -6.28 6.18 17.39
CA SER A 146 -6.94 5.08 18.12
C SER A 146 -6.70 5.16 19.65
N TYR A 147 -5.48 5.49 20.05
CA TYR A 147 -5.13 5.59 21.46
C TYR A 147 -5.71 6.83 22.13
N GLU A 148 -5.59 8.00 21.50
CA GLU A 148 -6.08 9.27 22.06
C GLU A 148 -7.62 9.29 22.15
N GLN A 149 -8.31 8.71 21.18
CA GLN A 149 -9.77 8.54 21.19
C GLN A 149 -10.24 7.36 22.04
N LYS A 150 -9.30 6.67 22.75
CA LYS A 150 -9.59 5.53 23.62
C LYS A 150 -10.25 4.33 22.92
N SER A 151 -10.08 4.21 21.60
CA SER A 151 -10.54 3.03 20.83
C SER A 151 -9.66 1.82 21.13
N ILE A 152 -8.41 2.01 21.50
CA ILE A 152 -7.49 0.98 22.01
C ILE A 152 -6.96 1.36 23.41
N ASN A 153 -6.67 0.36 24.23
CA ASN A 153 -6.09 0.58 25.54
C ASN A 153 -4.56 0.76 25.48
N LYS A 154 -3.94 1.15 26.61
CA LYS A 154 -2.50 1.38 26.71
C LYS A 154 -1.66 0.14 26.39
N LYS A 155 -2.12 -1.06 26.76
CA LYS A 155 -1.41 -2.32 26.51
C LYS A 155 -1.33 -2.61 25.01
N ASP A 156 -2.44 -2.46 24.29
CA ASP A 156 -2.51 -2.67 22.84
C ASP A 156 -1.69 -1.61 22.09
N TYR A 157 -1.77 -0.36 22.50
CA TYR A 157 -0.94 0.72 21.98
C TYR A 157 0.56 0.42 22.09
N GLN A 158 1.02 -0.01 23.28
CA GLN A 158 2.42 -0.37 23.50
C GLN A 158 2.84 -1.61 22.71
N LYS A 159 1.93 -2.59 22.55
CA LYS A 159 2.16 -3.76 21.72
C LYS A 159 2.37 -3.35 20.25
N LYS A 160 1.49 -2.53 19.69
CA LYS A 160 1.62 -2.02 18.30
C LYS A 160 2.97 -1.34 18.07
N ILE A 161 3.43 -0.51 19.00
CA ILE A 161 4.75 0.14 18.90
C ILE A 161 5.89 -0.87 18.99
N LYS A 162 5.80 -1.86 19.88
CA LYS A 162 6.80 -2.92 19.99
C LYS A 162 6.91 -3.73 18.69
N ASP A 163 5.77 -4.12 18.13
CA ASP A 163 5.70 -4.88 16.88
C ASP A 163 6.29 -4.05 15.73
N LEU A 164 5.96 -2.77 15.64
CA LEU A 164 6.51 -1.85 14.65
C LEU A 164 8.03 -1.69 14.76
N LEU A 165 8.59 -1.66 15.95
CA LEU A 165 10.05 -1.58 16.16
C LEU A 165 10.79 -2.84 15.65
N SER A 166 10.11 -3.99 15.56
CA SER A 166 10.68 -5.23 15.02
C SER A 166 10.63 -5.30 13.49
N LEU A 167 9.79 -4.48 12.84
CA LEU A 167 9.53 -4.50 11.41
C LEU A 167 10.80 -4.37 10.55
N SER A 168 11.73 -3.51 10.96
CA SER A 168 12.99 -3.27 10.23
C SER A 168 13.82 -4.55 10.08
N LYS A 169 13.86 -5.39 11.12
CA LYS A 169 14.58 -6.68 11.08
C LYS A 169 13.90 -7.63 10.10
N SER A 170 12.59 -7.78 10.17
CA SER A 170 11.82 -8.66 9.28
C SER A 170 11.88 -8.18 7.83
N ALA A 171 11.82 -6.86 7.59
CA ALA A 171 12.00 -6.31 6.26
C ALA A 171 13.39 -6.63 5.68
N LYS A 172 14.45 -6.51 6.50
CA LYS A 172 15.81 -6.90 6.09
C LYS A 172 15.91 -8.40 5.74
N ASN A 173 15.26 -9.27 6.51
CA ASN A 173 15.20 -10.70 6.22
C ASN A 173 14.49 -10.96 4.87
N THR A 174 13.38 -10.26 4.62
CA THR A 174 12.60 -10.39 3.37
C THR A 174 13.39 -9.93 2.14
N LEU A 175 14.40 -9.08 2.28
CA LEU A 175 15.26 -8.69 1.16
C LEU A 175 16.13 -9.84 0.65
N ASN A 176 16.37 -10.89 1.44
CA ASN A 176 17.23 -12.02 1.08
C ASN A 176 16.49 -13.11 0.25
N ILE A 177 15.77 -12.69 -0.81
CA ILE A 177 15.01 -13.57 -1.72
C ILE A 177 15.53 -13.48 -3.17
N GLU A 178 16.76 -12.99 -3.35
CA GLU A 178 17.29 -12.51 -4.63
C GLU A 178 17.19 -13.57 -5.74
N ASP A 179 17.82 -14.75 -5.54
CA ASP A 179 17.94 -15.78 -6.58
C ASP A 179 16.57 -16.25 -7.09
N LYS A 180 15.64 -16.47 -6.15
CA LYS A 180 14.27 -16.92 -6.45
C LYS A 180 13.50 -15.87 -7.24
N ILE A 181 13.53 -14.62 -6.80
CA ILE A 181 12.74 -13.54 -7.40
C ILE A 181 13.29 -13.13 -8.77
N GLN A 182 14.61 -13.28 -9.00
CA GLN A 182 15.22 -13.02 -10.29
C GLN A 182 14.74 -14.02 -11.34
N THR A 183 14.67 -15.30 -11.00
CA THR A 183 14.14 -16.34 -11.91
C THR A 183 12.68 -16.07 -12.25
N LEU A 184 11.84 -15.77 -11.24
CA LEU A 184 10.43 -15.43 -11.45
C LEU A 184 10.26 -14.16 -12.29
N GLY A 185 11.12 -13.15 -12.09
CA GLY A 185 11.10 -11.90 -12.86
C GLY A 185 11.16 -12.12 -14.36
N LYS A 186 11.98 -13.10 -14.82
CA LYS A 186 12.08 -13.48 -16.22
C LYS A 186 10.79 -14.06 -16.77
N ASP A 187 10.09 -14.90 -16.02
CA ASP A 187 8.82 -15.49 -16.45
C ASP A 187 7.73 -14.43 -16.54
N PHE A 188 7.64 -13.53 -15.55
CA PHE A 188 6.70 -12.41 -15.58
C PHE A 188 7.00 -11.41 -16.71
N ALA A 189 8.27 -11.14 -16.99
CA ALA A 189 8.70 -10.29 -18.10
C ALA A 189 8.16 -10.78 -19.45
N ASN A 190 8.14 -12.10 -19.66
CA ASN A 190 7.74 -12.72 -20.93
C ASN A 190 6.24 -13.06 -20.99
N SER A 191 5.47 -12.76 -19.95
CA SER A 191 4.03 -13.00 -19.95
C SER A 191 3.26 -11.98 -20.78
N LYS A 192 2.11 -12.39 -21.34
CA LYS A 192 1.17 -11.48 -22.03
C LYS A 192 0.42 -10.57 -21.05
N GLY A 193 0.22 -11.04 -19.84
CA GLY A 193 -0.44 -10.34 -18.76
C GLY A 193 -0.31 -11.10 -17.45
N SER A 194 -0.70 -10.47 -16.34
CA SER A 194 -0.61 -11.05 -15.01
C SER A 194 -1.71 -10.51 -14.10
N MET A 195 -2.14 -11.31 -13.14
CA MET A 195 -3.08 -10.88 -12.10
C MET A 195 -2.45 -10.95 -10.72
N PHE A 196 -2.88 -10.03 -9.86
CA PHE A 196 -2.45 -9.94 -8.47
C PHE A 196 -3.69 -10.00 -7.58
N LEU A 197 -3.75 -10.99 -6.70
CA LEU A 197 -4.94 -11.28 -5.89
C LEU A 197 -4.64 -11.10 -4.40
N GLY A 198 -5.55 -10.43 -3.69
CA GLY A 198 -5.47 -10.27 -2.25
C GLY A 198 -6.84 -10.08 -1.60
N ARG A 199 -6.91 -10.24 -0.27
CA ARG A 199 -8.08 -9.90 0.55
C ARG A 199 -7.67 -9.04 1.72
N GLY A 200 -8.62 -8.24 2.26
CA GLY A 200 -8.35 -7.39 3.40
C GLY A 200 -7.10 -6.54 3.16
N TYR A 201 -6.16 -6.59 4.07
CA TYR A 201 -4.87 -5.86 3.95
C TYR A 201 -4.05 -6.22 2.71
N SER A 202 -4.24 -7.42 2.14
CA SER A 202 -3.50 -7.87 0.96
C SER A 202 -4.04 -7.28 -0.36
N TYR A 203 -5.27 -6.75 -0.39
CA TYR A 203 -5.83 -6.18 -1.61
C TYR A 203 -5.12 -4.88 -2.07
N PRO A 204 -4.90 -3.87 -1.22
CA PRO A 204 -4.09 -2.70 -1.61
C PRO A 204 -2.67 -3.07 -2.07
N ILE A 205 -2.09 -4.12 -1.49
CA ILE A 205 -0.76 -4.62 -1.88
C ILE A 205 -0.79 -5.30 -3.26
N ALA A 206 -1.86 -6.03 -3.57
CA ALA A 206 -2.08 -6.59 -4.90
C ALA A 206 -2.18 -5.49 -5.98
N LEU A 207 -2.91 -4.41 -5.71
CA LEU A 207 -2.98 -3.24 -6.58
C LEU A 207 -1.60 -2.61 -6.81
N GLU A 208 -0.82 -2.44 -5.74
CA GLU A 208 0.52 -1.86 -5.80
C GLU A 208 1.49 -2.74 -6.58
N GLY A 209 1.48 -4.07 -6.36
CA GLY A 209 2.29 -5.02 -7.11
C GLY A 209 1.99 -5.00 -8.62
N ALA A 210 0.72 -5.00 -8.97
CA ALA A 210 0.28 -4.88 -10.35
C ALA A 210 0.71 -3.54 -10.98
N LEU A 211 0.63 -2.43 -10.24
CA LEU A 211 1.09 -1.13 -10.68
C LEU A 211 2.61 -1.13 -10.94
N LYS A 212 3.42 -1.66 -10.03
CA LYS A 212 4.89 -1.73 -10.21
C LYS A 212 5.27 -2.55 -11.44
N LEU A 213 4.61 -3.67 -11.70
CA LEU A 213 4.90 -4.48 -12.89
C LEU A 213 4.53 -3.73 -14.19
N LYS A 214 3.41 -3.01 -14.20
CA LYS A 214 3.05 -2.13 -15.34
C LYS A 214 4.06 -1.04 -15.59
N GLU A 215 4.46 -0.33 -14.54
CA GLU A 215 5.36 0.83 -14.64
C GLU A 215 6.76 0.46 -15.13
N LEU A 216 7.31 -0.65 -14.64
CA LEU A 216 8.70 -1.01 -14.85
C LEU A 216 8.91 -1.99 -16.01
N ALA A 217 8.10 -3.04 -16.09
CA ALA A 217 8.25 -4.10 -17.07
C ALA A 217 7.31 -3.97 -18.28
N TYR A 218 6.39 -3.00 -18.26
CA TYR A 218 5.37 -2.76 -19.30
C TYR A 218 4.52 -4.00 -19.60
N VAL A 219 4.30 -4.82 -18.58
CA VAL A 219 3.41 -5.98 -18.63
C VAL A 219 2.02 -5.53 -18.18
N HIS A 220 0.99 -5.87 -18.92
CA HIS A 220 -0.38 -5.61 -18.48
C HIS A 220 -0.68 -6.42 -17.22
N ALA A 221 -0.91 -5.75 -16.12
CA ALA A 221 -1.11 -6.38 -14.82
C ALA A 221 -2.25 -5.71 -14.06
N GLU A 222 -3.10 -6.50 -13.43
CA GLU A 222 -4.27 -6.01 -12.70
C GLU A 222 -4.34 -6.63 -11.30
N GLY A 223 -4.69 -5.77 -10.33
CA GLY A 223 -4.93 -6.19 -8.94
C GLY A 223 -6.42 -6.34 -8.67
N TYR A 224 -6.82 -7.44 -8.04
CA TYR A 224 -8.22 -7.71 -7.69
C TYR A 224 -8.38 -8.13 -6.24
N PRO A 225 -9.51 -7.78 -5.59
CA PRO A 225 -9.95 -8.53 -4.42
C PRO A 225 -10.18 -9.99 -4.86
N ALA A 226 -9.54 -10.95 -4.19
CA ALA A 226 -9.59 -12.35 -4.63
C ALA A 226 -11.02 -12.91 -4.78
N GLY A 227 -11.99 -12.38 -4.01
CA GLY A 227 -13.40 -12.74 -4.13
C GLY A 227 -14.07 -12.27 -5.41
N GLU A 228 -13.58 -11.19 -6.02
CA GLU A 228 -14.16 -10.62 -7.24
C GLU A 228 -13.79 -11.40 -8.51
N MET A 229 -12.87 -12.37 -8.42
CA MET A 229 -12.50 -13.19 -9.57
C MET A 229 -13.71 -13.85 -10.25
N LYS A 230 -14.68 -14.30 -9.47
CA LYS A 230 -15.91 -14.96 -9.97
C LYS A 230 -16.86 -14.01 -10.72
N HIS A 231 -16.68 -12.72 -10.58
CA HIS A 231 -17.54 -11.67 -11.14
C HIS A 231 -17.01 -11.10 -12.46
N GLY A 232 -16.20 -11.88 -13.18
CA GLY A 232 -15.70 -11.54 -14.52
C GLY A 232 -14.24 -11.89 -14.74
N PRO A 233 -13.29 -11.43 -13.91
CA PRO A 233 -11.85 -11.57 -14.18
C PRO A 233 -11.36 -13.02 -14.39
N LEU A 234 -12.05 -14.00 -13.80
CA LEU A 234 -11.73 -15.41 -13.95
C LEU A 234 -11.77 -15.89 -15.41
N ALA A 235 -12.56 -15.22 -16.26
CA ALA A 235 -12.63 -15.50 -17.69
C ALA A 235 -11.32 -15.19 -18.45
N LEU A 236 -10.44 -14.38 -17.86
CA LEU A 236 -9.15 -14.00 -18.47
C LEU A 236 -8.02 -14.97 -18.13
N ILE A 237 -8.26 -15.96 -17.26
CA ILE A 237 -7.24 -16.94 -16.91
C ILE A 237 -7.03 -17.90 -18.09
N GLU A 238 -5.79 -17.93 -18.57
CA GLU A 238 -5.30 -18.82 -19.63
C GLU A 238 -4.25 -19.79 -19.07
N GLU A 239 -4.02 -20.88 -19.77
CA GLU A 239 -2.98 -21.86 -19.45
C GLU A 239 -1.60 -21.18 -19.36
N GLY A 240 -0.90 -21.36 -18.23
CA GLY A 240 0.40 -20.78 -17.99
C GLY A 240 0.42 -19.30 -17.61
N MET A 241 -0.73 -18.62 -17.50
CA MET A 241 -0.79 -17.23 -17.07
C MET A 241 -0.24 -17.05 -15.65
N PRO A 242 0.76 -16.18 -15.40
CA PRO A 242 1.27 -15.94 -14.06
C PRO A 242 0.26 -15.15 -13.23
N VAL A 243 -0.07 -15.67 -12.06
CA VAL A 243 -0.96 -15.04 -11.08
C VAL A 243 -0.25 -14.97 -9.73
N VAL A 244 -0.14 -13.78 -9.16
CA VAL A 244 0.36 -13.58 -7.80
C VAL A 244 -0.80 -13.64 -6.83
N VAL A 245 -0.70 -14.50 -5.82
CA VAL A 245 -1.68 -14.59 -4.73
C VAL A 245 -1.02 -14.19 -3.42
N ILE A 246 -1.50 -13.14 -2.79
CA ILE A 246 -1.01 -12.67 -1.49
C ILE A 246 -1.96 -13.19 -0.42
N ALA A 247 -1.53 -14.22 0.29
CA ALA A 247 -2.33 -14.94 1.29
C ALA A 247 -1.52 -15.14 2.57
N PRO A 248 -1.36 -14.10 3.40
CA PRO A 248 -0.85 -14.29 4.75
C PRO A 248 -1.84 -15.14 5.56
N ARG A 249 -1.33 -15.79 6.61
CA ARG A 249 -2.13 -16.67 7.48
C ARG A 249 -2.94 -15.88 8.50
N ASP A 250 -3.76 -14.99 7.99
CA ASP A 250 -4.75 -14.19 8.70
C ASP A 250 -6.15 -14.85 8.67
N GLU A 251 -7.15 -14.15 9.15
CA GLU A 251 -8.56 -14.59 9.14
C GLU A 251 -9.10 -14.86 7.72
N HIS A 252 -8.50 -14.29 6.68
CA HIS A 252 -8.91 -14.43 5.28
C HIS A 252 -8.19 -15.56 4.54
N TYR A 253 -7.15 -16.15 5.15
CA TYR A 253 -6.26 -17.14 4.52
C TYR A 253 -7.02 -18.24 3.79
N LYS A 254 -7.89 -18.97 4.49
CA LYS A 254 -8.63 -20.10 3.91
C LYS A 254 -9.46 -19.71 2.69
N LYS A 255 -10.08 -18.53 2.72
CA LYS A 255 -10.89 -18.02 1.59
C LYS A 255 -9.99 -17.62 0.42
N THR A 256 -8.84 -17.01 0.68
CA THR A 256 -7.88 -16.63 -0.35
C THR A 256 -7.26 -17.85 -1.02
N ILE A 257 -6.91 -18.89 -0.24
CA ILE A 257 -6.43 -20.18 -0.78
C ILE A 257 -7.52 -20.85 -1.63
N SER A 258 -8.78 -20.82 -1.24
CA SER A 258 -9.88 -21.34 -2.09
C SER A 258 -9.94 -20.60 -3.43
N ASN A 259 -9.81 -19.28 -3.47
CA ASN A 259 -9.75 -18.53 -4.73
C ASN A 259 -8.47 -18.84 -5.54
N MET A 260 -7.35 -19.09 -4.86
CA MET A 260 -6.11 -19.55 -5.50
C MET A 260 -6.33 -20.87 -6.25
N GLN A 261 -6.98 -21.84 -5.63
CA GLN A 261 -7.29 -23.13 -6.27
C GLN A 261 -8.19 -22.97 -7.51
N GLU A 262 -9.09 -21.98 -7.50
CA GLU A 262 -9.96 -21.69 -8.65
C GLU A 262 -9.17 -21.20 -9.87
N VAL A 263 -8.13 -20.39 -9.70
CA VAL A 263 -7.28 -19.94 -10.81
C VAL A 263 -6.31 -21.04 -11.23
N ILE A 264 -5.78 -21.84 -10.30
CA ILE A 264 -4.94 -23.01 -10.60
C ILE A 264 -5.71 -24.02 -11.45
N SER A 265 -6.96 -24.32 -11.10
CA SER A 265 -7.79 -25.28 -11.87
C SER A 265 -8.09 -24.86 -13.31
N ARG A 266 -7.76 -23.61 -13.66
CA ARG A 266 -7.89 -23.04 -15.01
C ARG A 266 -6.55 -22.85 -15.72
N GLY A 267 -5.49 -23.45 -15.18
CA GLY A 267 -4.16 -23.44 -15.79
C GLY A 267 -3.25 -22.28 -15.40
N ALA A 268 -3.65 -21.43 -14.43
CA ALA A 268 -2.76 -20.36 -13.94
C ALA A 268 -1.51 -20.91 -13.29
N LYS A 269 -0.35 -20.27 -13.54
CA LYS A 269 0.87 -20.44 -12.78
C LYS A 269 0.86 -19.52 -11.56
N VAL A 270 0.65 -20.07 -10.37
CA VAL A 270 0.49 -19.25 -9.17
C VAL A 270 1.80 -19.09 -8.42
N LEU A 271 2.20 -17.81 -8.22
CA LEU A 271 3.17 -17.39 -7.21
C LEU A 271 2.43 -17.05 -5.92
N LEU A 272 2.59 -17.86 -4.88
CA LEU A 272 2.04 -17.59 -3.56
C LEU A 272 3.01 -16.77 -2.71
N ILE A 273 2.54 -15.64 -2.17
CA ILE A 273 3.24 -14.86 -1.15
C ILE A 273 2.49 -15.03 0.17
N THR A 274 3.15 -15.62 1.17
CA THR A 274 2.58 -15.92 2.48
C THR A 274 3.59 -15.64 3.59
N ASN A 275 3.23 -15.84 4.85
CA ASN A 275 4.16 -15.76 5.96
C ASN A 275 4.49 -17.14 6.51
N LYS A 276 5.68 -17.27 7.10
CA LYS A 276 6.19 -18.51 7.70
C LYS A 276 5.22 -19.08 8.72
N SER A 277 5.01 -20.38 8.66
CA SER A 277 4.18 -21.13 9.61
C SER A 277 4.69 -22.57 9.72
N THR A 278 4.36 -23.22 10.84
CA THR A 278 4.58 -24.66 11.04
C THR A 278 3.50 -25.51 10.40
N ASP A 279 2.37 -24.91 10.03
CA ASP A 279 1.26 -25.65 9.41
C ASP A 279 1.59 -25.93 7.94
N GLU A 280 1.26 -27.13 7.48
CA GLU A 280 1.39 -27.48 6.07
C GLU A 280 0.52 -26.56 5.20
N ILE A 281 1.10 -26.13 4.09
CA ILE A 281 0.35 -25.44 3.06
C ILE A 281 -0.33 -26.51 2.21
N TYR A 282 -1.64 -26.58 2.25
CA TYR A 282 -2.41 -27.36 1.28
C TYR A 282 -2.29 -26.72 -0.10
N SER A 283 -1.27 -27.11 -0.84
CA SER A 283 -0.99 -26.54 -2.14
C SER A 283 -0.40 -27.57 -3.09
N GLU A 284 -1.23 -28.50 -3.50
CA GLU A 284 -0.97 -29.20 -4.74
C GLU A 284 -1.00 -28.16 -5.89
N ASN A 285 0.04 -28.18 -6.74
CA ASN A 285 0.14 -27.39 -7.96
C ASN A 285 0.39 -25.86 -7.81
N ILE A 286 1.00 -25.39 -6.72
CA ILE A 286 1.58 -24.04 -6.70
C ILE A 286 2.88 -24.06 -7.55
N TRP A 287 3.01 -23.06 -8.43
CA TRP A 287 4.23 -22.90 -9.23
C TRP A 287 5.43 -22.51 -8.36
N GLU A 288 5.24 -21.49 -7.49
CA GLU A 288 6.31 -21.04 -6.60
C GLU A 288 5.73 -20.38 -5.34
N GLN A 289 6.52 -20.37 -4.26
CA GLN A 289 6.14 -19.76 -2.99
C GLN A 289 7.25 -18.88 -2.42
N ILE A 290 6.87 -17.71 -1.94
CA ILE A 290 7.71 -16.80 -1.17
C ILE A 290 7.13 -16.64 0.23
N GLU A 291 7.95 -16.90 1.25
CA GLU A 291 7.59 -16.73 2.64
C GLU A 291 8.28 -15.52 3.26
N VAL A 292 7.49 -14.66 3.89
CA VAL A 292 7.98 -13.57 4.72
C VAL A 292 7.94 -13.96 6.20
N ASP A 293 8.60 -13.19 7.07
CA ASP A 293 8.55 -13.45 8.52
C ASP A 293 7.13 -13.34 9.06
N ALA A 294 6.77 -14.17 10.04
CA ALA A 294 5.52 -14.02 10.77
C ALA A 294 5.62 -12.85 11.76
N ILE A 295 4.77 -11.86 11.56
CA ILE A 295 4.58 -10.68 12.42
C ILE A 295 3.08 -10.42 12.61
N SER A 296 2.71 -9.34 13.32
CA SER A 296 1.28 -9.00 13.43
C SER A 296 0.65 -8.74 12.06
N ASP A 297 -0.61 -9.19 11.88
CA ASP A 297 -1.32 -9.12 10.59
C ASP A 297 -1.36 -7.72 9.99
N GLU A 298 -1.47 -6.70 10.84
CA GLU A 298 -1.45 -5.29 10.42
C GLU A 298 -0.12 -4.86 9.78
N LEU A 299 1.00 -5.52 10.09
CA LEU A 299 2.34 -5.18 9.58
C LEU A 299 2.80 -6.10 8.45
N ILE A 300 2.15 -7.24 8.23
CA ILE A 300 2.44 -8.15 7.12
C ILE A 300 2.47 -7.43 5.75
N PRO A 301 1.58 -6.46 5.46
CA PRO A 301 1.60 -5.72 4.19
C PRO A 301 2.95 -5.07 3.86
N PHE A 302 3.70 -4.60 4.85
CA PHE A 302 5.05 -4.08 4.64
C PHE A 302 6.01 -5.12 4.09
N LEU A 303 5.90 -6.36 4.56
CA LEU A 303 6.78 -7.46 4.15
C LEU A 303 6.36 -8.03 2.78
N THR A 304 5.07 -8.21 2.56
CA THR A 304 4.55 -8.77 1.29
C THR A 304 4.69 -7.81 0.11
N THR A 305 4.87 -6.52 0.35
CA THR A 305 5.18 -5.51 -0.67
C THR A 305 6.58 -5.71 -1.27
N ILE A 306 7.58 -6.10 -0.46
CA ILE A 306 8.98 -6.20 -0.89
C ILE A 306 9.17 -7.20 -2.05
N PRO A 307 8.65 -8.43 -1.98
CA PRO A 307 8.74 -9.37 -3.12
C PRO A 307 8.14 -8.82 -4.41
N LEU A 308 7.03 -8.07 -4.32
CA LEU A 308 6.35 -7.52 -5.49
C LEU A 308 7.17 -6.41 -6.17
N GLN A 309 7.79 -5.54 -5.36
CA GLN A 309 8.69 -4.51 -5.86
C GLN A 309 9.93 -5.13 -6.53
N LYS A 310 10.51 -6.16 -5.93
CA LYS A 310 11.63 -6.91 -6.51
C LYS A 310 11.23 -7.67 -7.77
N LEU A 311 10.03 -8.26 -7.80
CA LEU A 311 9.51 -8.94 -8.99
C LEU A 311 9.45 -7.99 -10.19
N ALA A 312 8.86 -6.81 -10.01
CA ALA A 312 8.78 -5.79 -11.05
C ALA A 312 10.17 -5.29 -11.49
N TYR A 313 11.09 -5.11 -10.53
CA TYR A 313 12.48 -4.72 -10.78
C TYR A 313 13.19 -5.75 -11.66
N TYR A 314 13.17 -7.04 -11.31
CA TYR A 314 13.83 -8.07 -12.09
C TYR A 314 13.15 -8.36 -13.42
N SER A 315 11.83 -8.18 -13.52
CA SER A 315 11.14 -8.27 -14.79
C SER A 315 11.57 -7.15 -15.76
N ALA A 316 11.83 -5.95 -15.25
CA ALA A 316 12.35 -4.84 -16.06
C ALA A 316 13.81 -5.08 -16.49
N LEU A 317 14.65 -5.59 -15.58
CA LEU A 317 16.04 -5.93 -15.88
C LEU A 317 16.15 -7.00 -16.97
N ASP A 318 15.34 -8.07 -16.91
CA ASP A 318 15.33 -9.12 -17.93
C ASP A 318 14.99 -8.58 -19.32
N LYS A 319 14.16 -7.56 -19.39
CA LYS A 319 13.81 -6.84 -20.63
C LYS A 319 14.84 -5.80 -21.06
N GLY A 320 15.88 -5.55 -20.25
CA GLY A 320 16.87 -4.51 -20.52
C GLY A 320 16.32 -3.08 -20.40
N TYR A 321 15.25 -2.89 -19.62
CA TYR A 321 14.66 -1.55 -19.43
C TYR A 321 15.36 -0.77 -18.33
N ASP A 322 15.33 0.56 -18.46
CA ASP A 322 15.78 1.46 -17.40
C ASP A 322 14.78 1.45 -16.24
N ILE A 323 15.21 0.89 -15.09
CA ILE A 323 14.39 0.74 -13.89
C ILE A 323 14.10 2.05 -13.18
N ASP A 324 14.97 3.07 -13.35
CA ASP A 324 14.81 4.37 -12.72
C ASP A 324 14.04 5.36 -13.59
N LYS A 325 14.10 5.19 -14.91
CA LYS A 325 13.47 6.09 -15.89
C LYS A 325 12.60 5.31 -16.88
N PRO A 326 11.49 4.71 -16.43
CA PRO A 326 10.58 4.02 -17.33
C PRO A 326 10.01 5.00 -18.37
N ARG A 327 9.76 4.46 -19.59
CA ARG A 327 9.23 5.28 -20.70
C ARG A 327 7.86 5.87 -20.33
N ASN A 328 7.55 7.05 -20.88
CA ASN A 328 6.26 7.74 -20.80
C ASN A 328 5.80 8.11 -19.37
N LEU A 329 6.66 7.99 -18.38
CA LEU A 329 6.36 8.35 -17.00
C LEU A 329 7.34 9.42 -16.50
N ALA A 330 6.85 10.27 -15.60
CA ALA A 330 7.63 11.26 -14.88
C ALA A 330 7.57 11.00 -13.37
N LYS A 331 8.65 11.37 -12.65
CA LYS A 331 8.70 11.19 -11.18
C LYS A 331 7.61 11.95 -10.45
N SER A 332 7.23 13.11 -10.95
CA SER A 332 6.16 13.93 -10.42
C SER A 332 5.30 14.46 -11.57
N VAL A 333 3.99 14.28 -11.45
CA VAL A 333 3.00 14.81 -12.41
C VAL A 333 2.62 16.20 -11.91
N THR A 334 3.33 17.23 -12.44
CA THR A 334 3.19 18.64 -12.02
C THR A 334 2.28 19.46 -12.94
N VAL A 335 1.84 18.85 -14.03
CA VAL A 335 0.94 19.44 -15.04
C VAL A 335 -0.21 18.49 -15.34
N GLU A 336 -1.32 19.02 -15.83
CA GLU A 336 -2.46 18.25 -16.33
C GLU A 336 -2.21 17.74 -17.75
#